data_fe30c43c872e92354fe230cc2bb30a7f
#
_entry.id   fe30c43c872e92354fe230cc2bb30a7f
#
_cell.length_a   1.000
_cell.length_b   1.000
_cell.length_c   1.000
_cell.angle_alpha   90.00
_cell.angle_beta   90.00
_cell.angle_gamma   90.00
#
_symmetry.space_group_name_H-M   'P 1'
#
loop_
_entity.id
_entity.type
_entity.pdbx_description
1 polymer ?
#
loop_
_entity_poly.entity_id
_entity_poly.type
_entity_poly.pdbx_seq_one_letter_code
_entity_poly.pdbx_strand_id
1 'polypeptide(L)'
;MSLKGPKAFQRFMDSQLVQEILESKPIRKRIIKTYSFGNFRGFVIDLPNEWLIKIRRSPFVSQVVPNFSFKAFDEETALSEVYRGRTIVARGENGGSPELHGFKKDECRGDSVYFDKFEASGKDMPQVNGKLLSRYIKTQSEAPRHLARLSRRSQLPYDFNDPTRYESDFNYYYYGWHQGRSVNAYVLDSGVMIDHCDFEGRAYYGADFIRSGNSGDQNGHGTHVAGLIGSKTYGVSKKVNIIDVKVLDSVGSGTLDTVMSGLEFVSNHCNYKGKQGKPVWGSEDSHDDDVESKRCVINLSLGTFRSTIINEAIEELIKQGIVVVVAAGNSNMNACWTSPASVADVITVGAFDDRIDSIAKFSNWGNCVDIFAPGVLVKSLSNKFPYYPIEQTGTSMATPIVTGLVALLLDSGIKPTQIKKRLNELATDNIFPRRTLLFKPGTPNRIAFNGVKRDDDDYHHYSYPNITIEHILKELDSYNPSNYKRSTLSLTLV
;
A
#
# COMPACT_ATOMS: atom_id res chain seq x y z
N MET A 1 -7.90 18.11 -16.91
CA MET A 1 -8.40 19.45 -16.56
C MET A 1 -9.34 19.31 -15.37
N SER A 2 -9.18 20.07 -14.32
CA SER A 2 -10.13 20.14 -13.21
C SER A 2 -10.91 21.46 -13.24
N LEU A 3 -12.11 21.48 -12.63
CA LEU A 3 -13.04 22.61 -12.61
C LEU A 3 -13.32 23.04 -11.18
N LYS A 4 -13.66 24.32 -10.99
CA LYS A 4 -13.88 24.97 -9.67
C LYS A 4 -15.19 24.53 -8.98
N GLY A 5 -15.62 23.28 -9.11
CA GLY A 5 -16.77 22.70 -8.44
C GLY A 5 -17.94 22.36 -9.37
N PRO A 6 -19.01 21.74 -8.84
CA PRO A 6 -20.09 21.14 -9.64
C PRO A 6 -20.82 22.12 -10.57
N LYS A 7 -21.07 23.34 -10.10
CA LYS A 7 -21.74 24.37 -10.93
C LYS A 7 -20.82 24.92 -12.01
N ALA A 8 -19.50 24.79 -11.86
CA ALA A 8 -18.53 25.28 -12.85
C ALA A 8 -18.53 24.42 -14.12
N PHE A 9 -18.85 23.12 -14.02
CA PHE A 9 -18.94 22.24 -15.18
C PHE A 9 -20.02 22.73 -16.16
N GLN A 10 -21.24 22.95 -15.69
CA GLN A 10 -22.34 23.41 -16.55
C GLN A 10 -22.04 24.80 -17.14
N ARG A 11 -21.58 25.74 -16.29
CA ARG A 11 -21.19 27.08 -16.74
C ARG A 11 -20.03 27.09 -17.72
N PHE A 12 -19.09 26.16 -17.58
CA PHE A 12 -18.00 25.99 -18.54
C PHE A 12 -18.53 25.47 -19.88
N MET A 13 -19.41 24.47 -19.85
CA MET A 13 -20.03 23.91 -21.06
C MET A 13 -20.91 24.96 -21.78
N ASP A 14 -21.57 25.82 -21.02
CA ASP A 14 -22.42 26.90 -21.55
C ASP A 14 -21.61 28.15 -21.92
N SER A 15 -20.30 28.21 -21.66
CA SER A 15 -19.47 29.38 -21.94
C SER A 15 -19.25 29.58 -23.44
N GLN A 16 -19.16 30.87 -23.86
CA GLN A 16 -18.86 31.25 -25.23
C GLN A 16 -17.59 30.55 -25.76
N LEU A 17 -16.59 30.39 -24.90
CA LEU A 17 -15.35 29.66 -25.21
C LEU A 17 -15.63 28.21 -25.67
N VAL A 18 -16.52 27.49 -24.97
CA VAL A 18 -16.86 26.11 -25.33
C VAL A 18 -17.72 26.08 -26.57
N GLN A 19 -18.62 27.05 -26.75
CA GLN A 19 -19.42 27.17 -27.96
C GLN A 19 -18.52 27.41 -29.20
N GLU A 20 -17.55 28.34 -29.12
CA GLU A 20 -16.56 28.57 -30.18
C GLU A 20 -15.74 27.30 -30.48
N ILE A 21 -15.39 26.55 -29.44
CA ILE A 21 -14.70 25.25 -29.54
C ILE A 21 -15.63 24.22 -30.22
N LEU A 22 -16.91 24.19 -29.90
CA LEU A 22 -17.90 23.25 -30.45
C LEU A 22 -18.24 23.57 -31.93
N GLU A 23 -18.27 24.85 -32.28
CA GLU A 23 -18.53 25.31 -33.68
C GLU A 23 -17.36 25.04 -34.60
N SER A 24 -16.10 25.02 -34.11
CA SER A 24 -14.89 24.82 -34.93
C SER A 24 -14.58 23.39 -35.36
N LYS A 25 -15.57 22.47 -35.34
CA LYS A 25 -15.50 20.99 -35.63
C LYS A 25 -15.26 20.08 -34.44
N PRO A 26 -15.78 18.86 -34.44
CA PRO A 26 -16.55 18.28 -33.32
C PRO A 26 -15.72 17.97 -32.10
N ILE A 27 -15.65 18.89 -31.15
CA ILE A 27 -15.03 18.69 -29.81
C ILE A 27 -15.75 17.63 -28.99
N ARG A 28 -17.05 17.36 -29.24
CA ARG A 28 -17.70 16.19 -28.63
C ARG A 28 -16.97 14.87 -28.89
N LYS A 29 -16.21 14.76 -29.99
CA LYS A 29 -15.34 13.63 -30.29
C LYS A 29 -13.95 13.71 -29.65
N ARG A 30 -13.58 14.84 -29.03
CA ARG A 30 -12.28 15.08 -28.40
C ARG A 30 -12.29 15.01 -26.88
N ILE A 31 -13.47 15.06 -26.23
CA ILE A 31 -13.61 14.73 -24.81
C ILE A 31 -13.55 13.21 -24.71
N ILE A 32 -12.43 12.72 -24.20
CA ILE A 32 -12.14 11.29 -24.07
C ILE A 32 -12.92 10.73 -22.87
N LYS A 33 -12.94 11.48 -21.76
CA LYS A 33 -13.57 11.05 -20.51
C LYS A 33 -13.94 12.25 -19.63
N THR A 34 -15.01 12.10 -18.87
CA THR A 34 -15.41 13.04 -17.80
C THR A 34 -15.33 12.37 -16.45
N TYR A 35 -14.95 13.12 -15.42
CA TYR A 35 -14.89 12.68 -14.02
C TYR A 35 -15.85 13.47 -13.18
N SER A 36 -16.58 12.78 -12.28
CA SER A 36 -17.58 13.40 -11.42
C SER A 36 -17.75 12.60 -10.13
N PHE A 37 -16.98 12.94 -9.09
CA PHE A 37 -17.12 12.34 -7.77
C PHE A 37 -16.89 13.38 -6.67
N GLY A 38 -17.64 13.29 -5.57
CA GLY A 38 -17.65 14.33 -4.55
C GLY A 38 -17.87 15.70 -5.18
N ASN A 39 -17.02 16.66 -4.86
CA ASN A 39 -16.98 17.98 -5.49
C ASN A 39 -16.00 18.05 -6.66
N PHE A 40 -15.21 16.99 -6.92
CA PHE A 40 -14.29 16.94 -8.04
C PHE A 40 -15.05 16.86 -9.36
N ARG A 41 -14.68 17.74 -10.31
CA ARG A 41 -15.17 17.72 -11.69
C ARG A 41 -13.99 17.91 -12.62
N GLY A 42 -13.85 17.04 -13.59
CA GLY A 42 -12.75 17.08 -14.52
C GLY A 42 -13.07 16.39 -15.83
N PHE A 43 -12.20 16.55 -16.79
CA PHE A 43 -12.25 15.77 -18.03
C PHE A 43 -10.89 15.65 -18.69
N VAL A 44 -10.76 14.58 -19.47
CA VAL A 44 -9.65 14.35 -20.38
C VAL A 44 -10.11 14.80 -21.76
N ILE A 45 -9.31 15.64 -22.39
CA ILE A 45 -9.61 16.19 -23.70
C ILE A 45 -8.33 16.26 -24.54
N ASP A 46 -8.46 15.88 -25.81
CA ASP A 46 -7.41 16.09 -26.80
C ASP A 46 -7.62 17.43 -27.48
N LEU A 47 -6.66 18.37 -27.31
CA LEU A 47 -6.74 19.73 -27.78
C LEU A 47 -5.46 20.19 -28.47
N PRO A 48 -5.57 20.93 -29.59
CA PRO A 48 -4.46 21.69 -30.14
C PRO A 48 -3.94 22.73 -29.13
N ASN A 49 -2.63 23.03 -29.17
CA ASN A 49 -1.99 23.96 -28.24
C ASN A 49 -2.60 25.36 -28.21
N GLU A 50 -3.14 25.85 -29.31
CA GLU A 50 -3.80 27.14 -29.41
C GLU A 50 -5.03 27.29 -28.48
N TRP A 51 -5.78 26.18 -28.26
CA TRP A 51 -6.92 26.15 -27.36
C TRP A 51 -6.51 25.99 -25.89
N LEU A 52 -5.36 25.39 -25.64
CA LEU A 52 -4.84 25.17 -24.30
C LEU A 52 -4.69 26.50 -23.52
N ILE A 53 -4.20 27.54 -24.19
CA ILE A 53 -4.02 28.87 -23.59
C ILE A 53 -5.38 29.51 -23.26
N LYS A 54 -6.36 29.40 -24.15
CA LYS A 54 -7.70 29.94 -23.93
C LYS A 54 -8.39 29.24 -22.75
N ILE A 55 -8.31 27.90 -22.68
CA ILE A 55 -8.90 27.11 -21.60
C ILE A 55 -8.26 27.43 -20.27
N ARG A 56 -6.93 27.54 -20.20
CA ARG A 56 -6.22 27.90 -18.96
C ARG A 56 -6.66 29.27 -18.38
N ARG A 57 -7.10 30.18 -19.24
CA ARG A 57 -7.59 31.50 -18.82
C ARG A 57 -9.06 31.52 -18.42
N SER A 58 -9.79 30.42 -18.63
CA SER A 58 -11.20 30.36 -18.26
C SER A 58 -11.40 30.47 -16.75
N PRO A 59 -12.31 31.33 -16.25
CA PRO A 59 -12.57 31.45 -14.82
C PRO A 59 -13.17 30.23 -14.17
N PHE A 60 -13.68 29.29 -14.96
CA PHE A 60 -14.30 28.04 -14.51
C PHE A 60 -13.29 26.89 -14.36
N VAL A 61 -12.11 27.02 -14.95
CA VAL A 61 -11.05 26.01 -14.95
C VAL A 61 -10.13 26.26 -13.76
N SER A 62 -9.92 25.22 -12.96
CA SER A 62 -8.96 25.25 -11.85
C SER A 62 -7.56 24.94 -12.38
N GLN A 63 -7.41 23.85 -13.13
CA GLN A 63 -6.12 23.39 -13.63
C GLN A 63 -6.24 22.70 -14.99
N VAL A 64 -5.16 22.80 -15.75
CA VAL A 64 -4.95 22.03 -16.99
C VAL A 64 -3.53 21.45 -16.92
N VAL A 65 -3.45 20.13 -16.87
CA VAL A 65 -2.19 19.38 -16.81
C VAL A 65 -2.13 18.36 -17.95
N PRO A 66 -0.93 17.97 -18.42
CA PRO A 66 -0.80 16.87 -19.36
C PRO A 66 -1.23 15.54 -18.70
N ASN A 67 -1.49 14.53 -19.52
CA ASN A 67 -1.71 13.16 -19.05
C ASN A 67 -0.33 12.51 -18.78
N PHE A 68 0.23 12.77 -17.59
CA PHE A 68 1.53 12.26 -17.18
C PHE A 68 1.44 10.85 -16.61
N SER A 69 2.59 10.18 -16.47
CA SER A 69 2.67 8.80 -16.02
C SER A 69 2.82 8.69 -14.49
N PHE A 70 2.31 7.59 -13.98
CA PHE A 70 2.54 7.04 -12.65
C PHE A 70 3.35 5.76 -12.77
N LYS A 71 4.08 5.42 -11.70
CA LYS A 71 4.80 4.15 -11.60
C LYS A 71 4.55 3.53 -10.23
N ALA A 72 4.58 2.20 -10.18
CA ALA A 72 4.72 1.46 -8.94
C ALA A 72 6.04 1.83 -8.25
N PHE A 73 6.05 1.80 -6.91
CA PHE A 73 7.24 2.09 -6.11
C PHE A 73 7.88 0.79 -5.60
N ASP A 74 8.28 -0.07 -6.52
CA ASP A 74 9.20 -1.17 -6.28
C ASP A 74 10.62 -0.77 -6.68
N GLU A 75 11.61 -1.25 -5.94
CA GLU A 75 13.00 -1.21 -6.38
C GLU A 75 13.25 -2.47 -7.22
N GLU A 76 13.08 -2.34 -8.53
CA GLU A 76 13.66 -3.34 -9.42
C GLU A 76 15.19 -3.34 -9.19
N THR A 77 15.65 -4.23 -8.27
CA THR A 77 16.87 -4.97 -8.54
C THR A 77 18.23 -4.31 -8.51
N ALA A 78 18.48 -3.31 -7.70
CA ALA A 78 19.88 -3.12 -7.26
C ALA A 78 20.39 -4.31 -6.41
N LEU A 79 19.48 -5.08 -5.80
CA LEU A 79 19.79 -6.28 -5.01
C LEU A 79 19.78 -7.56 -5.81
N SER A 80 19.11 -7.66 -6.97
CA SER A 80 19.14 -8.85 -7.82
C SER A 80 20.51 -9.11 -8.42
N GLU A 81 21.37 -8.11 -8.59
CA GLU A 81 22.75 -8.31 -9.03
C GLU A 81 23.64 -8.90 -7.93
N VAL A 82 23.36 -8.63 -6.67
CA VAL A 82 24.10 -9.21 -5.54
C VAL A 82 23.69 -10.67 -5.31
N TYR A 83 22.43 -11.04 -5.63
CA TYR A 83 21.90 -12.39 -5.43
C TYR A 83 21.85 -13.27 -6.69
N ARG A 84 22.15 -12.75 -7.88
CA ARG A 84 22.28 -13.57 -9.12
C ARG A 84 23.35 -14.65 -9.04
N GLY A 85 24.19 -14.67 -8.01
CA GLY A 85 25.16 -15.73 -7.75
C GLY A 85 24.60 -16.97 -7.04
N ARG A 86 23.34 -16.95 -6.54
CA ARG A 86 22.71 -18.07 -5.87
C ARG A 86 21.35 -18.39 -6.50
N THR A 87 21.38 -18.90 -7.73
CA THR A 87 20.24 -19.60 -8.29
C THR A 87 20.03 -20.84 -7.43
N ILE A 88 18.98 -20.89 -6.62
CA ILE A 88 18.46 -22.11 -6.07
C ILE A 88 17.85 -22.86 -7.26
N VAL A 89 18.68 -23.66 -7.91
CA VAL A 89 18.22 -24.64 -8.88
C VAL A 89 17.53 -25.72 -8.06
N ALA A 90 16.21 -25.71 -8.02
CA ALA A 90 15.44 -26.89 -7.70
C ALA A 90 15.84 -27.94 -8.76
N ARG A 91 16.71 -28.88 -8.41
CA ARG A 91 16.99 -30.06 -9.22
C ARG A 91 15.74 -30.93 -9.21
N GLY A 92 14.85 -30.69 -10.16
CA GLY A 92 13.92 -31.70 -10.64
C GLY A 92 14.66 -32.54 -11.65
N GLU A 93 14.89 -33.76 -11.34
CA GLU A 93 15.31 -34.79 -12.32
C GLU A 93 14.17 -34.93 -13.33
N ASN A 94 14.52 -34.84 -14.62
CA ASN A 94 13.74 -34.97 -15.83
C ASN A 94 13.27 -33.67 -16.49
N GLY A 95 13.98 -33.39 -17.61
CA GLY A 95 13.72 -32.27 -18.50
C GLY A 95 12.38 -32.40 -19.23
N GLY A 96 11.43 -31.60 -18.77
CA GLY A 96 10.17 -31.32 -19.43
C GLY A 96 9.71 -29.94 -19.00
N SER A 97 9.47 -29.06 -19.95
CA SER A 97 8.83 -27.76 -19.70
C SER A 97 7.46 -28.01 -19.06
N PRO A 98 7.09 -27.35 -17.94
CA PRO A 98 5.75 -27.49 -17.39
C PRO A 98 4.76 -26.79 -18.32
N GLU A 99 3.93 -27.57 -19.01
CA GLU A 99 2.72 -27.05 -19.66
C GLU A 99 1.76 -26.54 -18.58
N LEU A 100 1.29 -25.31 -18.78
CA LEU A 100 0.24 -24.64 -17.98
C LEU A 100 -1.09 -25.40 -18.14
N HIS A 101 -1.31 -26.42 -17.35
CA HIS A 101 -2.63 -27.03 -17.19
C HIS A 101 -3.44 -26.27 -16.16
N GLY A 102 -4.72 -26.01 -16.48
CA GLY A 102 -5.67 -25.25 -15.70
C GLY A 102 -5.75 -25.67 -14.23
N PHE A 103 -5.72 -24.69 -13.38
CA PHE A 103 -5.78 -24.80 -11.91
C PHE A 103 -7.00 -25.60 -11.45
N LYS A 104 -6.77 -26.70 -10.71
CA LYS A 104 -7.82 -27.33 -9.91
C LYS A 104 -7.82 -26.70 -8.51
N LYS A 105 -8.99 -26.24 -8.06
CA LYS A 105 -9.26 -25.61 -6.77
C LYS A 105 -8.77 -26.42 -5.54
N ASP A 106 -8.45 -27.69 -5.72
CA ASP A 106 -8.13 -28.64 -4.63
C ASP A 106 -6.61 -28.74 -4.32
N GLU A 107 -5.74 -28.11 -5.10
CA GLU A 107 -4.28 -28.23 -4.95
C GLU A 107 -3.65 -27.21 -3.97
N CYS A 108 -4.42 -26.33 -3.37
CA CYS A 108 -3.96 -25.38 -2.34
C CYS A 108 -3.76 -26.01 -0.95
N ARG A 109 -3.61 -27.32 -0.85
CA ARG A 109 -3.24 -28.03 0.38
C ARG A 109 -1.73 -28.18 0.51
N GLY A 110 -1.03 -27.07 0.62
CA GLY A 110 0.31 -27.02 1.20
C GLY A 110 0.18 -26.86 2.72
N ASP A 111 0.93 -27.61 3.44
CA ASP A 111 1.04 -27.80 4.88
C ASP A 111 0.34 -26.81 5.81
N SER A 112 -0.46 -27.39 6.71
CA SER A 112 -1.27 -26.75 7.72
C SER A 112 -0.43 -25.82 8.61
N VAL A 113 -0.54 -24.51 8.39
CA VAL A 113 -0.27 -23.55 9.44
C VAL A 113 -1.28 -23.84 10.57
N TYR A 114 -0.79 -24.35 11.70
CA TYR A 114 -1.62 -24.67 12.86
C TYR A 114 -2.32 -23.40 13.34
N PHE A 115 -3.61 -23.31 13.09
CA PHE A 115 -4.49 -22.37 13.77
C PHE A 115 -5.12 -23.12 14.94
N ASP A 116 -4.86 -22.69 16.17
CA ASP A 116 -5.61 -23.15 17.33
C ASP A 116 -7.10 -22.92 17.10
N LYS A 117 -7.86 -24.03 17.08
CA LYS A 117 -9.32 -24.00 17.00
C LYS A 117 -9.89 -23.40 18.30
N PHE A 118 -10.33 -22.16 18.24
CA PHE A 118 -11.24 -21.61 19.22
C PHE A 118 -12.43 -20.99 18.50
N GLU A 119 -13.54 -21.72 18.46
CA GLU A 119 -14.85 -21.18 18.15
C GLU A 119 -15.42 -20.52 19.42
N ALA A 120 -15.48 -19.18 19.42
CA ALA A 120 -16.28 -18.46 20.42
C ALA A 120 -17.56 -17.96 19.74
N SER A 121 -18.69 -18.46 20.20
CA SER A 121 -20.03 -17.97 19.85
C SER A 121 -20.16 -16.49 20.20
N GLY A 122 -20.53 -15.67 19.21
CA GLY A 122 -20.76 -14.25 19.42
C GLY A 122 -21.98 -13.99 20.29
N LYS A 123 -21.72 -13.49 21.50
CA LYS A 123 -22.61 -12.65 22.31
C LYS A 123 -21.90 -12.44 23.66
N ASP A 124 -21.07 -11.48 23.77
CA ASP A 124 -20.70 -10.79 25.01
C ASP A 124 -19.38 -10.03 24.81
N MET A 125 -19.50 -8.73 24.62
CA MET A 125 -18.38 -7.80 24.73
C MET A 125 -18.01 -7.69 26.21
N PRO A 126 -16.91 -8.23 26.72
CA PRO A 126 -16.53 -8.04 28.09
C PRO A 126 -15.94 -6.66 28.30
N GLN A 127 -16.46 -5.96 29.30
CA GLN A 127 -15.88 -4.71 29.80
C GLN A 127 -14.44 -4.93 30.28
N VAL A 128 -13.59 -3.98 29.95
CA VAL A 128 -12.14 -4.00 30.04
C VAL A 128 -11.65 -4.13 31.48
N ASN A 129 -11.19 -5.32 31.86
CA ASN A 129 -10.21 -5.52 32.91
C ASN A 129 -9.01 -6.26 32.30
N GLY A 130 -7.80 -5.72 32.42
CA GLY A 130 -6.59 -6.09 31.67
C GLY A 130 -6.21 -7.58 31.57
N LYS A 131 -6.76 -8.47 32.41
CA LYS A 131 -6.53 -9.92 32.38
C LYS A 131 -7.39 -10.71 31.38
N LEU A 132 -8.44 -10.13 30.82
CA LEU A 132 -9.32 -10.83 29.85
C LEU A 132 -8.85 -10.68 28.39
N LEU A 133 -8.06 -9.67 28.07
CA LEU A 133 -7.61 -9.38 26.69
C LEU A 133 -6.69 -10.47 26.12
N SER A 134 -5.86 -11.09 26.94
CA SER A 134 -4.90 -12.13 26.49
C SER A 134 -5.59 -13.38 25.91
N ARG A 135 -6.81 -13.71 26.37
CA ARG A 135 -7.58 -14.88 25.90
C ARG A 135 -8.08 -14.76 24.45
N TYR A 136 -8.02 -13.56 23.87
CA TYR A 136 -8.54 -13.31 22.52
C TYR A 136 -7.42 -13.03 21.50
N ILE A 137 -6.17 -13.15 21.89
CA ILE A 137 -5.04 -13.03 21.00
C ILE A 137 -4.86 -14.35 20.25
N LYS A 138 -4.91 -14.29 18.92
CA LYS A 138 -4.54 -15.39 18.05
C LYS A 138 -3.06 -15.29 17.68
N THR A 139 -2.46 -16.44 17.48
CA THR A 139 -1.07 -16.56 17.07
C THR A 139 -1.00 -17.26 15.72
N GLN A 140 -0.28 -16.68 14.79
CA GLN A 140 0.21 -17.35 13.60
C GLN A 140 1.67 -17.69 13.86
N SER A 141 1.98 -18.98 14.01
CA SER A 141 3.37 -19.50 14.08
C SER A 141 4.01 -19.47 12.70
N GLU A 142 5.36 -19.52 12.66
CA GLU A 142 6.13 -19.44 11.41
C GLU A 142 5.71 -18.25 10.53
N ALA A 143 5.39 -17.15 11.19
CA ALA A 143 4.89 -15.96 10.50
C ALA A 143 6.00 -15.26 9.72
N PRO A 144 5.68 -14.69 8.54
CA PRO A 144 6.62 -13.83 7.84
C PRO A 144 7.15 -12.72 8.74
N ARG A 145 8.42 -12.38 8.56
CA ARG A 145 9.15 -11.42 9.39
C ARG A 145 8.41 -10.09 9.56
N HIS A 146 7.84 -9.54 8.50
CA HIS A 146 7.10 -8.28 8.53
C HIS A 146 5.86 -8.33 9.45
N LEU A 147 5.16 -9.47 9.51
CA LEU A 147 4.03 -9.65 10.43
C LEU A 147 4.50 -9.77 11.89
N ALA A 148 5.56 -10.53 12.12
CA ALA A 148 6.13 -10.66 13.46
C ALA A 148 6.61 -9.31 13.98
N ARG A 149 7.29 -8.51 13.14
CA ARG A 149 7.75 -7.16 13.50
C ARG A 149 6.61 -6.21 13.84
N LEU A 150 5.49 -6.35 13.13
CA LEU A 150 4.28 -5.54 13.34
C LEU A 150 3.59 -5.80 14.69
N SER A 151 3.78 -6.99 15.28
CA SER A 151 3.22 -7.38 16.57
C SER A 151 4.22 -7.35 17.72
N ARG A 152 5.41 -6.77 17.51
CA ARG A 152 6.47 -6.58 18.52
C ARG A 152 7.05 -5.18 18.45
N ARG A 153 7.41 -4.64 19.61
CA ARG A 153 8.11 -3.35 19.69
C ARG A 153 9.63 -3.51 19.56
N SER A 154 10.16 -4.63 20.01
CA SER A 154 11.58 -4.96 19.93
C SER A 154 12.00 -5.41 18.54
N GLN A 155 13.25 -5.19 18.19
CA GLN A 155 13.88 -5.69 16.98
C GLN A 155 13.85 -7.22 16.95
N LEU A 156 13.60 -7.78 15.77
CA LEU A 156 13.71 -9.23 15.53
C LEU A 156 15.15 -9.62 15.24
N PRO A 157 15.60 -10.81 15.70
CA PRO A 157 16.93 -11.31 15.36
C PRO A 157 17.07 -11.47 13.84
N TYR A 158 18.28 -11.21 13.35
CA TYR A 158 18.65 -11.45 11.94
C TYR A 158 20.11 -11.84 11.86
N ASP A 159 20.41 -12.90 11.08
CA ASP A 159 21.77 -13.34 10.81
C ASP A 159 22.10 -13.03 9.34
N PHE A 160 23.05 -12.11 9.10
CA PHE A 160 23.46 -11.73 7.75
C PHE A 160 24.25 -12.85 7.03
N ASN A 161 24.80 -13.82 7.76
CA ASN A 161 25.52 -14.96 7.19
C ASN A 161 24.57 -16.12 6.84
N ASP A 162 23.46 -16.24 7.59
CA ASP A 162 22.41 -17.22 7.35
C ASP A 162 21.03 -16.54 7.49
N PRO A 163 20.51 -15.95 6.41
CA PRO A 163 19.23 -15.24 6.45
C PRO A 163 18.03 -16.11 6.83
N THR A 164 18.15 -17.43 6.70
CA THR A 164 17.04 -18.38 6.98
C THR A 164 16.99 -18.83 8.43
N ARG A 165 18.04 -18.56 9.22
CA ARG A 165 18.25 -19.09 10.58
C ARG A 165 17.08 -18.90 11.54
N TYR A 166 16.33 -17.82 11.42
CA TYR A 166 15.24 -17.47 12.35
C TYR A 166 13.86 -17.48 11.68
N GLU A 167 13.72 -17.90 10.42
CA GLU A 167 12.46 -17.80 9.69
C GLU A 167 11.31 -18.57 10.33
N SER A 168 11.60 -19.75 10.92
CA SER A 168 10.61 -20.58 11.61
C SER A 168 10.25 -20.11 13.03
N ASP A 169 11.02 -19.16 13.60
CA ASP A 169 10.88 -18.76 15.00
C ASP A 169 9.91 -17.58 15.20
N PHE A 170 9.40 -17.02 14.12
CA PHE A 170 8.59 -15.81 14.18
C PHE A 170 7.12 -16.14 14.37
N ASN A 171 6.50 -15.39 15.28
CA ASN A 171 5.07 -15.43 15.54
C ASN A 171 4.44 -14.06 15.27
N TYR A 172 3.28 -14.07 14.61
CA TYR A 172 2.41 -12.91 14.50
C TYR A 172 1.25 -13.03 15.45
N TYR A 173 1.09 -12.03 16.32
CA TYR A 173 0.02 -11.94 17.31
C TYR A 173 -1.01 -10.92 16.86
N TYR A 174 -2.30 -11.27 16.90
CA TYR A 174 -3.39 -10.37 16.49
C TYR A 174 -4.68 -10.67 17.24
N TYR A 175 -5.57 -9.70 17.33
CA TYR A 175 -6.88 -9.91 17.95
C TYR A 175 -7.80 -10.72 17.04
N GLY A 176 -8.44 -11.75 17.58
CA GLY A 176 -9.26 -12.69 16.83
C GLY A 176 -10.61 -12.16 16.36
N TRP A 177 -11.13 -11.08 16.95
CA TRP A 177 -12.47 -10.52 16.65
C TRP A 177 -12.46 -9.47 15.52
N HIS A 178 -11.44 -8.64 15.41
CA HIS A 178 -11.30 -7.64 14.37
C HIS A 178 -10.23 -8.07 13.36
N GLN A 179 -10.67 -8.68 12.27
CA GLN A 179 -9.79 -9.20 11.23
C GLN A 179 -10.01 -8.52 9.88
N GLY A 180 -10.79 -7.42 9.84
CA GLY A 180 -11.08 -6.65 8.65
C GLY A 180 -12.30 -7.12 7.85
N ARG A 181 -13.15 -8.01 8.40
CA ARG A 181 -14.27 -8.63 7.68
C ARG A 181 -15.26 -7.60 7.09
N SER A 182 -15.51 -6.49 7.80
CA SER A 182 -16.44 -5.45 7.38
C SER A 182 -15.81 -4.39 6.45
N VAL A 183 -14.55 -4.60 6.01
CA VAL A 183 -13.79 -3.59 5.28
C VAL A 183 -13.47 -4.05 3.87
N ASN A 184 -13.63 -3.15 2.90
CA ASN A 184 -13.17 -3.30 1.53
C ASN A 184 -11.86 -2.52 1.36
N ALA A 185 -10.78 -3.24 1.03
CA ALA A 185 -9.48 -2.67 0.69
C ALA A 185 -9.32 -2.65 -0.84
N TYR A 186 -9.32 -1.47 -1.41
CA TYR A 186 -9.14 -1.25 -2.84
C TYR A 186 -7.65 -1.17 -3.16
N VAL A 187 -7.18 -2.06 -4.02
CA VAL A 187 -5.80 -2.09 -4.49
C VAL A 187 -5.74 -1.46 -5.87
N LEU A 188 -5.32 -0.19 -5.93
CA LEU A 188 -5.12 0.53 -7.19
C LEU A 188 -3.70 0.27 -7.67
N ASP A 189 -3.54 -0.73 -8.55
CA ASP A 189 -2.23 -1.26 -8.89
C ASP A 189 -2.22 -1.92 -10.30
N SER A 190 -1.31 -2.86 -10.54
CA SER A 190 -1.15 -3.61 -11.80
C SER A 190 -2.20 -4.70 -12.02
N GLY A 191 -3.15 -4.85 -11.11
CA GLY A 191 -4.11 -5.94 -11.03
C GLY A 191 -3.83 -6.86 -9.86
N VAL A 192 -4.73 -7.79 -9.58
CA VAL A 192 -4.60 -8.81 -8.53
C VAL A 192 -4.96 -10.17 -9.11
N MET A 193 -4.17 -11.20 -8.80
CA MET A 193 -4.54 -12.60 -9.05
C MET A 193 -5.63 -13.01 -8.05
N ILE A 194 -6.89 -12.64 -8.35
CA ILE A 194 -8.02 -12.76 -7.42
C ILE A 194 -8.33 -14.23 -7.04
N ASP A 195 -8.01 -15.17 -7.93
CA ASP A 195 -8.22 -16.61 -7.70
C ASP A 195 -7.08 -17.26 -6.89
N HIS A 196 -6.09 -16.46 -6.42
CA HIS A 196 -5.01 -17.00 -5.58
C HIS A 196 -5.58 -17.58 -4.30
N CYS A 197 -5.26 -18.86 -4.01
CA CYS A 197 -5.84 -19.62 -2.91
C CYS A 197 -5.66 -18.99 -1.53
N ASP A 198 -4.56 -18.27 -1.31
CA ASP A 198 -4.26 -17.61 -0.05
C ASP A 198 -5.20 -16.42 0.26
N PHE A 199 -5.98 -15.97 -0.71
CA PHE A 199 -7.08 -15.02 -0.47
C PHE A 199 -8.36 -15.70 0.05
N GLU A 200 -8.48 -17.03 -0.01
CA GLU A 200 -9.64 -17.78 0.48
C GLU A 200 -10.99 -17.28 -0.13
N GLY A 201 -10.97 -16.82 -1.38
CA GLY A 201 -12.17 -16.27 -2.06
C GLY A 201 -12.56 -14.85 -1.64
N ARG A 202 -11.70 -14.12 -0.93
CA ARG A 202 -11.94 -12.74 -0.47
C ARG A 202 -11.33 -11.66 -1.37
N ALA A 203 -10.78 -12.04 -2.52
CA ALA A 203 -10.36 -11.11 -3.54
C ALA A 203 -11.40 -11.06 -4.67
N TYR A 204 -11.79 -9.87 -5.06
CA TYR A 204 -12.86 -9.62 -6.02
C TYR A 204 -12.40 -8.69 -7.13
N TYR A 205 -12.84 -8.99 -8.36
CA TYR A 205 -12.63 -8.08 -9.47
C TYR A 205 -13.45 -6.79 -9.25
N GLY A 206 -12.80 -5.65 -9.34
CA GLY A 206 -13.43 -4.34 -9.31
C GLY A 206 -13.50 -3.72 -10.70
N ALA A 207 -12.34 -3.28 -11.23
CA ALA A 207 -12.27 -2.64 -12.55
C ALA A 207 -10.88 -2.76 -13.17
N ASP A 208 -10.83 -2.73 -14.52
CA ASP A 208 -9.59 -2.62 -15.30
C ASP A 208 -9.67 -1.39 -16.22
N PHE A 209 -8.78 -0.43 -15.99
CA PHE A 209 -8.67 0.81 -16.76
C PHE A 209 -7.53 0.80 -17.77
N ILE A 210 -6.70 -0.24 -17.78
CA ILE A 210 -5.62 -0.41 -18.76
C ILE A 210 -6.14 -0.97 -20.10
N ARG A 211 -7.21 -1.79 -20.04
CA ARG A 211 -7.87 -2.36 -21.23
C ARG A 211 -6.90 -3.08 -22.18
N SER A 212 -5.91 -3.76 -21.62
CA SER A 212 -4.91 -4.50 -22.40
C SER A 212 -5.44 -5.76 -23.08
N GLY A 213 -6.71 -6.10 -22.87
CA GLY A 213 -7.32 -7.35 -23.35
C GLY A 213 -7.00 -8.57 -22.48
N ASN A 214 -6.05 -8.47 -21.57
CA ASN A 214 -5.69 -9.50 -20.60
C ASN A 214 -6.18 -9.08 -19.22
N SER A 215 -7.14 -9.81 -18.67
CA SER A 215 -7.60 -9.60 -17.30
C SER A 215 -6.55 -10.07 -16.26
N GLY A 216 -6.61 -9.50 -15.07
CA GLY A 216 -5.74 -9.87 -13.93
C GLY A 216 -4.40 -9.15 -13.94
N ASP A 217 -3.49 -9.66 -13.11
CA ASP A 217 -2.17 -9.06 -12.87
C ASP A 217 -1.10 -9.69 -13.78
N GLN A 218 -0.57 -8.93 -14.74
CA GLN A 218 0.52 -9.38 -15.60
C GLN A 218 1.90 -8.94 -15.09
N ASN A 219 1.96 -8.03 -14.12
CA ASN A 219 3.20 -7.52 -13.53
C ASN A 219 3.62 -8.36 -12.32
N GLY A 220 2.71 -8.59 -11.37
CA GLY A 220 2.92 -9.27 -10.12
C GLY A 220 2.99 -8.34 -8.90
N HIS A 221 3.18 -7.03 -9.10
CA HIS A 221 3.27 -6.05 -8.03
C HIS A 221 1.95 -5.95 -7.25
N GLY A 222 0.82 -5.81 -7.93
CA GLY A 222 -0.49 -5.69 -7.28
C GLY A 222 -0.91 -6.94 -6.51
N THR A 223 -0.58 -8.15 -7.01
CA THR A 223 -0.81 -9.41 -6.27
C THR A 223 0.02 -9.48 -5.00
N HIS A 224 1.29 -9.06 -5.07
CA HIS A 224 2.18 -9.00 -3.91
C HIS A 224 1.64 -8.01 -2.85
N VAL A 225 1.28 -6.80 -3.27
CA VAL A 225 0.67 -5.75 -2.44
C VAL A 225 -0.63 -6.25 -1.79
N ALA A 226 -1.55 -6.82 -2.56
CA ALA A 226 -2.80 -7.38 -2.06
C ALA A 226 -2.57 -8.49 -1.02
N GLY A 227 -1.55 -9.32 -1.25
CA GLY A 227 -1.12 -10.36 -0.32
C GLY A 227 -0.74 -9.81 1.05
N LEU A 228 0.01 -8.71 1.10
CA LEU A 228 0.42 -8.05 2.35
C LEU A 228 -0.75 -7.41 3.11
N ILE A 229 -1.79 -6.95 2.40
CA ILE A 229 -2.99 -6.43 3.03
C ILE A 229 -3.77 -7.56 3.70
N GLY A 230 -4.10 -8.63 2.93
CA GLY A 230 -5.21 -9.49 3.32
C GLY A 230 -5.10 -10.97 3.00
N SER A 231 -3.96 -11.51 2.58
CA SER A 231 -3.84 -12.96 2.40
C SER A 231 -3.79 -13.70 3.74
N LYS A 232 -4.09 -14.99 3.71
CA LYS A 232 -4.07 -15.88 4.89
C LYS A 232 -2.68 -15.92 5.52
N THR A 233 -1.64 -16.10 4.71
CA THR A 233 -0.28 -16.30 5.19
C THR A 233 0.46 -14.98 5.42
N TYR A 234 0.43 -14.06 4.45
CA TYR A 234 1.25 -12.84 4.45
C TYR A 234 0.49 -11.60 4.87
N GLY A 235 -0.84 -11.66 4.91
CA GLY A 235 -1.70 -10.50 5.15
C GLY A 235 -1.79 -10.11 6.62
N VAL A 236 -1.81 -8.81 6.87
CA VAL A 236 -2.02 -8.21 8.19
C VAL A 236 -3.47 -8.42 8.64
N SER A 237 -4.42 -8.19 7.75
CA SER A 237 -5.86 -8.26 7.99
C SER A 237 -6.44 -9.53 7.38
N LYS A 238 -6.59 -10.58 8.20
CA LYS A 238 -6.86 -11.96 7.75
C LYS A 238 -8.22 -12.18 7.06
N LYS A 239 -9.17 -11.25 7.22
CA LYS A 239 -10.55 -11.39 6.71
C LYS A 239 -11.04 -10.18 5.91
N VAL A 240 -10.15 -9.25 5.57
CA VAL A 240 -10.49 -8.10 4.74
C VAL A 240 -10.86 -8.55 3.32
N ASN A 241 -11.80 -7.83 2.68
CA ASN A 241 -12.10 -8.00 1.28
C ASN A 241 -11.12 -7.20 0.43
N ILE A 242 -10.49 -7.83 -0.54
CA ILE A 242 -9.59 -7.19 -1.51
C ILE A 242 -10.39 -6.88 -2.77
N ILE A 243 -10.37 -5.63 -3.21
CA ILE A 243 -11.01 -5.19 -4.46
C ILE A 243 -9.91 -4.80 -5.45
N ASP A 244 -9.78 -5.56 -6.51
CA ASP A 244 -8.84 -5.33 -7.59
C ASP A 244 -9.26 -4.12 -8.44
N VAL A 245 -8.40 -3.11 -8.54
CA VAL A 245 -8.61 -1.94 -9.40
C VAL A 245 -7.36 -1.71 -10.23
N LYS A 246 -7.32 -2.29 -11.43
CA LYS A 246 -6.15 -2.22 -12.29
C LYS A 246 -6.02 -0.86 -12.96
N VAL A 247 -4.99 -0.11 -12.58
CA VAL A 247 -4.63 1.23 -13.08
C VAL A 247 -3.21 1.29 -13.65
N LEU A 248 -2.40 0.23 -13.45
CA LEU A 248 -1.05 0.07 -13.97
C LEU A 248 -1.00 -1.13 -14.94
N ASP A 249 -0.16 -1.01 -15.96
CA ASP A 249 0.06 -2.03 -16.98
C ASP A 249 1.05 -3.14 -16.54
N SER A 250 1.43 -4.00 -17.47
CA SER A 250 2.36 -5.12 -17.25
C SER A 250 3.79 -4.68 -16.90
N VAL A 251 4.15 -3.42 -17.11
CA VAL A 251 5.45 -2.85 -16.74
C VAL A 251 5.35 -1.91 -15.52
N GLY A 252 4.23 -1.98 -14.79
CA GLY A 252 4.01 -1.19 -13.57
C GLY A 252 3.79 0.30 -13.84
N SER A 253 3.34 0.68 -15.03
CA SER A 253 3.11 2.07 -15.42
C SER A 253 1.63 2.34 -15.68
N GLY A 254 1.16 3.52 -15.29
CA GLY A 254 -0.19 4.02 -15.56
C GLY A 254 -0.17 5.49 -15.93
N THR A 255 -1.29 6.02 -16.34
CA THR A 255 -1.45 7.44 -16.67
C THR A 255 -2.34 8.14 -15.65
N LEU A 256 -2.31 9.47 -15.64
CA LEU A 256 -3.24 10.26 -14.84
C LEU A 256 -4.70 9.85 -15.08
N ASP A 257 -5.08 9.57 -16.34
CA ASP A 257 -6.42 9.12 -16.70
C ASP A 257 -6.78 7.77 -16.05
N THR A 258 -5.88 6.78 -16.09
CA THR A 258 -6.14 5.46 -15.50
C THR A 258 -6.27 5.53 -13.97
N VAL A 259 -5.39 6.30 -13.31
CA VAL A 259 -5.44 6.49 -11.85
C VAL A 259 -6.71 7.23 -11.44
N MET A 260 -7.05 8.33 -12.12
CA MET A 260 -8.29 9.09 -11.87
C MET A 260 -9.54 8.24 -12.07
N SER A 261 -9.52 7.34 -13.05
CA SER A 261 -10.60 6.39 -13.30
C SER A 261 -10.77 5.41 -12.15
N GLY A 262 -9.65 4.91 -11.60
CA GLY A 262 -9.65 4.06 -10.41
C GLY A 262 -10.22 4.79 -9.18
N LEU A 263 -9.83 6.05 -8.95
CA LEU A 263 -10.35 6.85 -7.83
C LEU A 263 -11.86 7.11 -7.96
N GLU A 264 -12.33 7.44 -9.18
CA GLU A 264 -13.78 7.60 -9.43
C GLU A 264 -14.54 6.30 -9.21
N PHE A 265 -14.01 5.17 -9.67
CA PHE A 265 -14.60 3.85 -9.41
C PHE A 265 -14.74 3.59 -7.91
N VAL A 266 -13.69 3.81 -7.12
CA VAL A 266 -13.75 3.61 -5.67
C VAL A 266 -14.78 4.51 -5.02
N SER A 267 -14.83 5.80 -5.39
CA SER A 267 -15.86 6.74 -4.88
C SER A 267 -17.26 6.21 -5.12
N ASN A 268 -17.54 5.75 -6.33
CA ASN A 268 -18.87 5.25 -6.71
C ASN A 268 -19.18 3.91 -6.06
N HIS A 269 -18.21 2.97 -6.05
CA HIS A 269 -18.42 1.62 -5.54
C HIS A 269 -18.54 1.58 -4.01
N CYS A 270 -17.70 2.34 -3.29
CA CYS A 270 -17.77 2.44 -1.84
C CYS A 270 -19.10 3.05 -1.36
N ASN A 271 -19.63 4.05 -2.08
CA ASN A 271 -20.87 4.75 -1.75
C ASN A 271 -22.14 4.12 -2.36
N TYR A 272 -21.99 3.02 -3.11
CA TYR A 272 -23.12 2.38 -3.76
C TYR A 272 -24.06 1.73 -2.73
N LYS A 273 -25.27 2.24 -2.66
CA LYS A 273 -26.40 1.63 -1.92
C LYS A 273 -27.19 0.80 -2.92
N GLY A 274 -27.18 -0.52 -2.80
CA GLY A 274 -27.98 -1.41 -3.64
C GLY A 274 -29.46 -1.01 -3.69
N LYS A 275 -30.23 -1.50 -4.68
CA LYS A 275 -31.65 -1.16 -4.91
C LYS A 275 -32.56 -1.34 -3.67
N GLN A 276 -32.10 -2.05 -2.63
CA GLN A 276 -32.81 -2.24 -1.36
C GLN A 276 -32.03 -1.65 -0.16
N GLY A 277 -31.05 -0.75 -0.40
CA GLY A 277 -30.22 -0.16 0.66
C GLY A 277 -29.21 -1.13 1.28
N LYS A 278 -29.12 -2.38 0.82
CA LYS A 278 -28.16 -3.38 1.31
C LYS A 278 -26.83 -3.28 0.53
N PRO A 279 -25.68 -3.52 1.18
CA PRO A 279 -24.40 -3.63 0.51
C PRO A 279 -24.39 -4.79 -0.49
N VAL A 280 -23.90 -4.58 -1.72
CA VAL A 280 -23.90 -5.61 -2.78
C VAL A 280 -22.82 -6.67 -2.58
N TRP A 281 -21.83 -6.42 -1.72
CA TRP A 281 -20.69 -7.30 -1.49
C TRP A 281 -20.40 -7.45 0.01
N GLY A 282 -20.48 -8.67 0.49
CA GLY A 282 -20.20 -9.06 1.87
C GLY A 282 -21.23 -10.04 2.38
N SER A 283 -20.75 -11.21 2.79
CA SER A 283 -21.43 -12.41 3.33
C SER A 283 -22.94 -12.33 3.55
N GLU A 284 -23.68 -13.27 2.98
CA GLU A 284 -25.11 -13.51 3.22
C GLU A 284 -25.44 -13.83 4.69
N ASP A 285 -24.43 -13.94 5.56
CA ASP A 285 -24.55 -14.37 6.97
C ASP A 285 -24.58 -13.24 8.00
N SER A 286 -24.61 -11.95 7.61
CA SER A 286 -24.75 -10.88 8.60
C SER A 286 -26.22 -10.58 8.89
N HIS A 287 -26.76 -11.21 9.96
CA HIS A 287 -28.05 -10.88 10.59
C HIS A 287 -27.98 -9.62 11.47
N ASP A 288 -27.25 -8.57 11.05
CA ASP A 288 -27.27 -7.28 11.73
C ASP A 288 -28.03 -6.27 10.89
N ASP A 289 -29.22 -5.91 11.37
CA ASP A 289 -30.14 -4.93 10.79
C ASP A 289 -29.63 -3.47 10.86
N ASP A 290 -28.45 -3.22 11.42
CA ASP A 290 -27.79 -1.92 11.40
C ASP A 290 -27.02 -1.76 10.09
N VAL A 291 -27.60 -1.00 9.16
CA VAL A 291 -26.97 -0.52 7.91
C VAL A 291 -25.81 0.43 8.26
N GLU A 292 -24.75 -0.13 8.80
CA GLU A 292 -23.52 0.62 9.08
C GLU A 292 -22.80 0.89 7.77
N SER A 293 -22.44 2.14 7.56
CA SER A 293 -21.74 2.63 6.37
C SER A 293 -20.55 1.73 6.02
N LYS A 294 -20.42 1.32 4.75
CA LYS A 294 -19.29 0.55 4.24
C LYS A 294 -17.97 1.21 4.66
N ARG A 295 -17.07 0.40 5.18
CA ARG A 295 -15.75 0.84 5.60
C ARG A 295 -14.77 0.57 4.46
N CYS A 296 -14.22 1.62 3.91
CA CYS A 296 -13.37 1.55 2.73
C CYS A 296 -11.98 2.10 3.02
N VAL A 297 -10.96 1.40 2.53
CA VAL A 297 -9.58 1.87 2.52
C VAL A 297 -8.99 1.68 1.13
N ILE A 298 -8.21 2.65 0.66
CA ILE A 298 -7.47 2.60 -0.61
C ILE A 298 -6.00 2.39 -0.30
N ASN A 299 -5.37 1.47 -1.02
CA ASN A 299 -3.93 1.32 -1.10
C ASN A 299 -3.40 1.87 -2.42
N LEU A 300 -2.49 2.84 -2.35
CA LEU A 300 -1.79 3.42 -3.50
C LEU A 300 -0.27 3.19 -3.33
N SER A 301 0.21 2.06 -3.81
CA SER A 301 1.63 1.73 -3.87
C SER A 301 2.29 2.28 -5.15
N LEU A 302 1.90 3.50 -5.53
CA LEU A 302 2.31 4.20 -6.75
C LEU A 302 2.41 5.70 -6.51
N GLY A 303 3.07 6.41 -7.41
CA GLY A 303 3.12 7.87 -7.32
C GLY A 303 3.79 8.54 -8.51
N THR A 304 3.87 9.86 -8.39
CA THR A 304 4.46 10.77 -9.37
C THR A 304 5.01 12.00 -8.66
N PHE A 305 5.63 12.93 -9.40
CA PHE A 305 5.94 14.26 -8.88
C PHE A 305 4.67 14.98 -8.43
N ARG A 306 4.84 15.94 -7.51
CA ARG A 306 3.71 16.66 -6.90
C ARG A 306 2.74 17.20 -7.95
N SER A 307 1.49 16.80 -7.84
CA SER A 307 0.40 17.16 -8.72
C SER A 307 -0.84 17.58 -7.91
N THR A 308 -1.25 18.81 -8.07
CA THR A 308 -2.41 19.34 -7.34
C THR A 308 -3.72 18.68 -7.77
N ILE A 309 -3.86 18.26 -9.03
CA ILE A 309 -5.08 17.61 -9.51
C ILE A 309 -5.31 16.23 -8.86
N ILE A 310 -4.24 15.46 -8.63
CA ILE A 310 -4.32 14.21 -7.88
C ILE A 310 -4.61 14.48 -6.41
N ASN A 311 -3.96 15.49 -5.83
CA ASN A 311 -4.18 15.84 -4.43
C ASN A 311 -5.66 16.25 -4.20
N GLU A 312 -6.23 17.11 -5.05
CA GLU A 312 -7.65 17.49 -5.01
C GLU A 312 -8.59 16.28 -5.13
N ALA A 313 -8.29 15.34 -6.02
CA ALA A 313 -9.07 14.11 -6.19
C ALA A 313 -9.03 13.22 -4.95
N ILE A 314 -7.87 13.03 -4.34
CA ILE A 314 -7.69 12.26 -3.11
C ILE A 314 -8.40 12.93 -1.93
N GLU A 315 -8.30 14.26 -1.79
CA GLU A 315 -9.01 15.02 -0.76
C GLU A 315 -10.53 14.83 -0.83
N GLU A 316 -11.10 14.76 -2.05
CA GLU A 316 -12.53 14.50 -2.22
C GLU A 316 -12.95 13.09 -1.79
N LEU A 317 -12.09 12.08 -1.94
CA LEU A 317 -12.35 10.73 -1.41
C LEU A 317 -12.29 10.71 0.12
N ILE A 318 -11.34 11.40 0.72
CA ILE A 318 -11.21 11.51 2.18
C ILE A 318 -12.44 12.21 2.78
N LYS A 319 -12.95 13.27 2.15
CA LYS A 319 -14.19 13.95 2.56
C LYS A 319 -15.42 13.02 2.53
N GLN A 320 -15.40 11.97 1.72
CA GLN A 320 -16.45 10.95 1.66
C GLN A 320 -16.27 9.85 2.73
N GLY A 321 -15.26 9.96 3.61
CA GLY A 321 -14.98 8.99 4.66
C GLY A 321 -14.15 7.79 4.21
N ILE A 322 -13.53 7.84 3.03
CA ILE A 322 -12.62 6.80 2.54
C ILE A 322 -11.22 7.07 3.09
N VAL A 323 -10.62 6.08 3.73
CA VAL A 323 -9.22 6.21 4.20
C VAL A 323 -8.27 5.89 3.04
N VAL A 324 -7.25 6.73 2.86
CA VAL A 324 -6.27 6.58 1.77
C VAL A 324 -4.88 6.38 2.35
N VAL A 325 -4.25 5.27 2.03
CA VAL A 325 -2.88 4.90 2.44
C VAL A 325 -1.98 4.90 1.22
N VAL A 326 -0.87 5.63 1.29
CA VAL A 326 -0.03 5.89 0.13
C VAL A 326 1.45 5.65 0.42
N ALA A 327 2.18 5.22 -0.58
CA ALA A 327 3.62 5.07 -0.49
C ALA A 327 4.34 6.44 -0.52
N ALA A 328 5.35 6.59 0.33
CA ALA A 328 6.16 7.82 0.36
C ALA A 328 7.00 8.01 -0.92
N GLY A 329 7.38 6.90 -1.58
CA GLY A 329 8.25 6.87 -2.75
C GLY A 329 9.67 6.38 -2.44
N ASN A 330 10.44 6.03 -3.48
CA ASN A 330 11.73 5.33 -3.38
C ASN A 330 12.93 6.15 -3.91
N SER A 331 12.86 7.47 -3.89
CA SER A 331 13.91 8.33 -4.47
C SER A 331 14.80 9.00 -3.44
N ASN A 332 14.74 8.57 -2.16
CA ASN A 332 15.46 9.18 -1.03
C ASN A 332 15.33 10.71 -0.97
N MET A 333 14.14 11.23 -1.25
CA MET A 333 13.84 12.66 -1.25
C MET A 333 12.72 13.00 -0.26
N ASN A 334 12.45 14.29 -0.10
CA ASN A 334 11.32 14.73 0.72
C ASN A 334 10.00 14.31 0.06
N ALA A 335 9.19 13.52 0.78
CA ALA A 335 7.90 12.99 0.32
C ALA A 335 6.88 14.08 -0.05
N CYS A 336 7.03 15.29 0.50
CA CYS A 336 6.17 16.43 0.15
C CYS A 336 6.31 16.89 -1.31
N TRP A 337 7.32 16.40 -2.03
CA TRP A 337 7.52 16.68 -3.46
C TRP A 337 6.86 15.67 -4.39
N THR A 338 6.18 14.68 -3.82
CA THR A 338 5.49 13.64 -4.57
C THR A 338 4.00 13.63 -4.30
N SER A 339 3.21 13.12 -5.22
CA SER A 339 1.78 12.86 -5.06
C SER A 339 1.48 11.38 -5.27
N PRO A 340 0.58 10.81 -4.46
CA PRO A 340 -0.31 11.45 -3.48
C PRO A 340 0.31 11.72 -2.09
N ALA A 341 1.57 11.40 -1.82
CA ALA A 341 2.21 11.53 -0.50
C ALA A 341 2.20 12.96 0.09
N SER A 342 2.07 14.00 -0.75
CA SER A 342 1.97 15.40 -0.31
C SER A 342 0.58 15.84 0.18
N VAL A 343 -0.44 14.98 0.13
CA VAL A 343 -1.78 15.26 0.68
C VAL A 343 -1.74 15.14 2.20
N ALA A 344 -2.25 16.14 2.91
CA ALA A 344 -2.13 16.22 4.37
C ALA A 344 -2.88 15.09 5.11
N ASP A 345 -4.07 14.74 4.60
CA ASP A 345 -4.98 13.82 5.29
C ASP A 345 -4.84 12.35 4.85
N VAL A 346 -3.94 12.02 3.92
CA VAL A 346 -3.57 10.62 3.63
C VAL A 346 -2.69 10.05 4.75
N ILE A 347 -2.55 8.74 4.76
CA ILE A 347 -1.55 8.06 5.60
C ILE A 347 -0.37 7.72 4.68
N THR A 348 0.70 8.50 4.78
CA THR A 348 1.91 8.30 3.98
C THR A 348 2.88 7.38 4.70
N VAL A 349 3.26 6.29 4.03
CA VAL A 349 4.06 5.22 4.59
C VAL A 349 5.46 5.20 3.99
N GLY A 350 6.48 5.37 4.83
CA GLY A 350 7.88 5.14 4.51
C GLY A 350 8.29 3.68 4.70
N ALA A 351 9.39 3.27 4.07
CA ALA A 351 9.97 1.95 4.25
C ALA A 351 11.13 1.97 5.25
N PHE A 352 11.17 0.99 6.15
CA PHE A 352 12.36 0.72 6.95
C PHE A 352 12.85 -0.72 6.78
N ASP A 353 14.13 -0.91 7.01
CA ASP A 353 14.78 -2.22 7.04
C ASP A 353 14.70 -2.76 8.47
N ASP A 354 13.80 -3.72 8.69
CA ASP A 354 13.53 -4.30 10.01
C ASP A 354 14.61 -5.28 10.48
N ARG A 355 15.60 -5.59 9.62
CA ARG A 355 16.77 -6.38 9.99
C ARG A 355 17.74 -5.59 10.85
N ILE A 356 17.78 -4.27 10.67
CA ILE A 356 18.70 -3.33 11.35
C ILE A 356 17.98 -2.14 11.99
N ASP A 357 16.65 -2.12 12.00
CA ASP A 357 15.79 -1.03 12.50
C ASP A 357 16.23 0.35 11.99
N SER A 358 16.43 0.48 10.68
CA SER A 358 16.86 1.73 10.04
C SER A 358 15.94 2.10 8.87
N ILE A 359 15.75 3.39 8.62
CA ILE A 359 15.03 3.86 7.42
C ILE A 359 15.74 3.29 6.18
N ALA A 360 15.00 2.67 5.28
CA ALA A 360 15.55 2.12 4.06
C ALA A 360 16.22 3.22 3.23
N LYS A 361 17.37 2.92 2.62
CA LYS A 361 18.20 3.93 1.93
C LYS A 361 17.45 4.66 0.82
N PHE A 362 16.56 3.96 0.13
CA PHE A 362 15.74 4.51 -0.95
C PHE A 362 14.52 5.27 -0.45
N SER A 363 14.02 4.97 0.77
CA SER A 363 12.75 5.53 1.23
C SER A 363 12.75 7.05 1.24
N ASN A 364 11.70 7.63 0.68
CA ASN A 364 11.40 9.03 0.88
C ASN A 364 11.12 9.31 2.36
N TRP A 365 11.29 10.57 2.78
CA TRP A 365 11.33 11.02 4.16
C TRP A 365 10.71 12.41 4.32
N GLY A 366 10.71 12.96 5.52
CA GLY A 366 10.25 14.33 5.82
C GLY A 366 8.87 14.39 6.44
N ASN A 367 8.36 15.62 6.60
CA ASN A 367 7.12 15.92 7.33
C ASN A 367 5.85 15.29 6.71
N CYS A 368 5.90 14.93 5.42
CA CYS A 368 4.77 14.30 4.77
C CYS A 368 4.73 12.77 4.97
N VAL A 369 5.72 12.19 5.62
CA VAL A 369 5.66 10.79 6.06
C VAL A 369 5.02 10.72 7.44
N ASP A 370 4.06 9.83 7.62
CA ASP A 370 3.35 9.67 8.91
C ASP A 370 3.94 8.54 9.75
N ILE A 371 4.31 7.44 9.11
CA ILE A 371 4.74 6.21 9.78
C ILE A 371 5.61 5.37 8.84
N PHE A 372 6.45 4.52 9.41
CA PHE A 372 7.25 3.56 8.66
C PHE A 372 6.76 2.13 8.91
N ALA A 373 6.88 1.27 7.89
CA ALA A 373 6.64 -0.16 8.02
C ALA A 373 7.75 -0.95 7.28
N PRO A 374 7.91 -2.27 7.54
CA PRO A 374 8.89 -3.09 6.84
C PRO A 374 8.74 -2.98 5.33
N GLY A 375 9.83 -2.67 4.63
CA GLY A 375 9.80 -2.45 3.18
C GLY A 375 11.03 -3.01 2.46
N VAL A 376 11.83 -3.87 3.11
CA VAL A 376 13.04 -4.46 2.53
C VAL A 376 12.92 -5.98 2.57
N LEU A 377 13.05 -6.65 1.43
CA LEU A 377 12.94 -8.11 1.27
C LEU A 377 11.65 -8.67 1.92
N VAL A 378 10.54 -8.04 1.61
CA VAL A 378 9.24 -8.42 2.19
C VAL A 378 8.63 -9.55 1.36
N LYS A 379 8.36 -10.70 2.00
CA LYS A 379 7.74 -11.88 1.39
C LYS A 379 6.23 -11.70 1.24
N SER A 380 5.69 -12.01 0.05
CA SER A 380 4.25 -12.07 -0.21
C SER A 380 3.93 -12.94 -1.42
N LEU A 381 2.68 -12.89 -1.88
CA LEU A 381 2.16 -13.70 -2.96
C LEU A 381 2.82 -13.38 -4.30
N SER A 382 2.90 -14.39 -5.17
CA SER A 382 3.34 -14.29 -6.55
C SER A 382 2.20 -14.59 -7.52
N ASN A 383 2.09 -13.80 -8.58
CA ASN A 383 1.18 -14.08 -9.69
C ASN A 383 1.72 -15.15 -10.67
N LYS A 384 3.02 -15.49 -10.58
CA LYS A 384 3.70 -16.47 -11.44
C LYS A 384 3.87 -17.83 -10.76
N PHE A 385 4.07 -17.79 -9.44
CA PHE A 385 4.37 -18.97 -8.63
C PHE A 385 3.41 -19.02 -7.42
N PRO A 386 2.15 -19.45 -7.63
CA PRO A 386 1.13 -19.33 -6.59
C PRO A 386 1.40 -20.16 -5.31
N TYR A 387 2.36 -21.07 -5.36
CA TYR A 387 2.77 -21.86 -4.19
C TYR A 387 4.05 -21.34 -3.50
N TYR A 388 4.74 -20.40 -4.12
CA TYR A 388 6.00 -19.88 -3.58
C TYR A 388 5.93 -18.37 -3.42
N PRO A 389 6.29 -17.85 -2.24
CA PRO A 389 6.37 -16.43 -2.04
C PRO A 389 7.51 -15.82 -2.86
N ILE A 390 7.36 -14.56 -3.18
CA ILE A 390 8.45 -13.74 -3.71
C ILE A 390 8.77 -12.61 -2.74
N GLU A 391 10.02 -12.19 -2.72
CA GLU A 391 10.47 -11.03 -1.96
C GLU A 391 10.53 -9.81 -2.86
N GLN A 392 9.95 -8.70 -2.38
CA GLN A 392 10.06 -7.40 -3.03
C GLN A 392 10.52 -6.33 -2.04
N THR A 393 11.06 -5.24 -2.57
CA THR A 393 11.62 -4.15 -1.78
C THR A 393 11.05 -2.83 -2.28
N GLY A 394 10.57 -1.97 -1.38
CA GLY A 394 10.01 -0.66 -1.72
C GLY A 394 9.09 -0.11 -0.65
N THR A 395 8.77 1.18 -0.75
CA THR A 395 7.67 1.76 0.03
C THR A 395 6.32 1.17 -0.38
N SER A 396 6.25 0.55 -1.57
CA SER A 396 5.11 -0.24 -2.03
C SER A 396 4.81 -1.45 -1.16
N MET A 397 5.78 -2.04 -0.48
CA MET A 397 5.60 -3.17 0.44
C MET A 397 5.25 -2.68 1.84
N ALA A 398 5.77 -1.56 2.26
CA ALA A 398 5.45 -0.93 3.54
C ALA A 398 3.98 -0.44 3.60
N THR A 399 3.49 0.13 2.51
CA THR A 399 2.14 0.72 2.40
C THR A 399 1.02 -0.29 2.66
N PRO A 400 0.97 -1.47 2.02
CA PRO A 400 -0.09 -2.46 2.25
C PRO A 400 -0.08 -3.04 3.67
N ILE A 401 1.08 -3.13 4.33
CA ILE A 401 1.15 -3.52 5.75
C ILE A 401 0.34 -2.53 6.61
N VAL A 402 0.51 -1.24 6.38
CA VAL A 402 -0.27 -0.20 7.08
C VAL A 402 -1.72 -0.20 6.62
N THR A 403 -2.00 -0.45 5.33
CA THR A 403 -3.38 -0.60 4.83
C THR A 403 -4.12 -1.74 5.54
N GLY A 404 -3.46 -2.87 5.77
CA GLY A 404 -4.00 -3.96 6.57
C GLY A 404 -4.29 -3.55 8.03
N LEU A 405 -3.40 -2.77 8.67
CA LEU A 405 -3.66 -2.19 10.00
C LEU A 405 -4.87 -1.25 10.00
N VAL A 406 -4.99 -0.40 8.99
CA VAL A 406 -6.14 0.48 8.82
C VAL A 406 -7.43 -0.33 8.72
N ALA A 407 -7.41 -1.45 7.98
CA ALA A 407 -8.56 -2.33 7.88
C ALA A 407 -8.96 -2.94 9.23
N LEU A 408 -7.97 -3.35 10.07
CA LEU A 408 -8.25 -3.82 11.43
C LEU A 408 -8.87 -2.72 12.31
N LEU A 409 -8.36 -1.50 12.23
CA LEU A 409 -8.87 -0.35 13.00
C LEU A 409 -10.27 0.07 12.55
N LEU A 410 -10.55 0.07 11.25
CA LEU A 410 -11.89 0.31 10.71
C LEU A 410 -12.87 -0.77 11.17
N ASP A 411 -12.48 -2.05 11.10
CA ASP A 411 -13.32 -3.18 11.54
C ASP A 411 -13.62 -3.11 13.04
N SER A 412 -12.72 -2.52 13.84
CA SER A 412 -12.93 -2.27 15.27
C SER A 412 -13.85 -1.07 15.58
N GLY A 413 -14.44 -0.42 14.57
CA GLY A 413 -15.36 0.71 14.75
C GLY A 413 -14.69 2.09 14.86
N ILE A 414 -13.38 2.20 14.64
CA ILE A 414 -12.72 3.50 14.65
C ILE A 414 -13.14 4.30 13.40
N LYS A 415 -13.56 5.54 13.61
CA LYS A 415 -14.01 6.41 12.51
C LYS A 415 -12.85 6.76 11.56
N PRO A 416 -13.09 6.86 10.24
CA PRO A 416 -12.06 7.20 9.24
C PRO A 416 -11.21 8.43 9.63
N THR A 417 -11.83 9.48 10.16
CA THR A 417 -11.15 10.71 10.60
C THR A 417 -10.22 10.53 11.81
N GLN A 418 -10.33 9.42 12.53
CA GLN A 418 -9.54 9.12 13.72
C GLN A 418 -8.43 8.10 13.46
N ILE A 419 -8.43 7.44 12.30
CA ILE A 419 -7.50 6.36 11.97
C ILE A 419 -6.04 6.83 12.04
N LYS A 420 -5.70 7.94 11.37
CA LYS A 420 -4.33 8.48 11.35
C LYS A 420 -3.82 8.77 12.76
N LYS A 421 -4.65 9.40 13.60
CA LYS A 421 -4.33 9.64 15.01
C LYS A 421 -4.11 8.33 15.76
N ARG A 422 -5.00 7.34 15.57
CA ARG A 422 -4.91 6.05 16.25
C ARG A 422 -3.68 5.23 15.86
N LEU A 423 -3.31 5.23 14.58
CA LEU A 423 -2.06 4.62 14.11
C LEU A 423 -0.84 5.21 14.81
N ASN A 424 -0.80 6.54 14.93
CA ASN A 424 0.29 7.24 15.59
C ASN A 424 0.36 6.93 17.10
N GLU A 425 -0.78 6.82 17.78
CA GLU A 425 -0.85 6.44 19.20
C GLU A 425 -0.38 4.99 19.45
N LEU A 426 -0.63 4.09 18.51
CA LEU A 426 -0.20 2.69 18.63
C LEU A 426 1.27 2.50 18.28
N ALA A 427 1.82 3.34 17.40
CA ALA A 427 3.15 3.19 16.83
C ALA A 427 4.25 2.97 17.91
N THR A 428 5.36 2.39 17.48
CA THR A 428 6.57 2.30 18.30
C THR A 428 7.48 3.46 17.94
N ASP A 429 7.72 4.35 18.89
CA ASP A 429 8.54 5.54 18.74
C ASP A 429 10.02 5.29 19.03
N ASN A 430 10.90 6.18 18.55
CA ASN A 430 12.33 6.25 18.83
C ASN A 430 13.14 5.02 18.39
N ILE A 431 12.77 4.44 17.25
CA ILE A 431 13.44 3.25 16.69
C ILE A 431 14.70 3.63 15.90
N PHE A 432 14.63 4.70 15.11
CA PHE A 432 15.73 5.05 14.21
C PHE A 432 16.83 5.83 14.93
N PRO A 433 18.13 5.53 14.62
CA PRO A 433 19.26 6.26 15.16
C PRO A 433 19.18 7.76 14.84
N ARG A 434 19.56 8.62 15.80
CA ARG A 434 19.57 10.07 15.63
C ARG A 434 20.39 10.52 14.41
N ARG A 435 21.50 9.83 14.10
CA ARG A 435 22.32 10.11 12.92
C ARG A 435 21.54 9.97 11.61
N THR A 436 20.66 8.98 11.52
CA THR A 436 19.80 8.78 10.32
C THR A 436 18.84 9.96 10.14
N LEU A 437 18.24 10.43 11.22
CA LEU A 437 17.28 11.53 11.19
C LEU A 437 17.93 12.91 10.95
N LEU A 438 19.21 13.07 11.30
CA LEU A 438 19.96 14.30 11.04
C LEU A 438 19.98 14.67 9.54
N PHE A 439 20.07 13.67 8.68
CA PHE A 439 20.10 13.84 7.21
C PHE A 439 18.70 13.73 6.57
N LYS A 440 17.67 13.52 7.38
CA LYS A 440 16.27 13.38 6.96
C LYS A 440 15.36 14.28 7.82
N PRO A 441 15.50 15.61 7.71
CA PRO A 441 14.83 16.55 8.63
C PRO A 441 13.30 16.44 8.53
N GLY A 442 12.63 16.60 9.68
CA GLY A 442 11.18 16.53 9.79
C GLY A 442 10.58 15.12 9.69
N THR A 443 11.42 14.09 9.58
CA THR A 443 10.96 12.69 9.50
C THR A 443 10.51 12.19 10.87
N PRO A 444 9.31 11.56 10.97
CA PRO A 444 8.86 10.96 12.22
C PRO A 444 9.72 9.75 12.58
N ASN A 445 10.09 9.62 13.85
CA ASN A 445 10.81 8.45 14.36
C ASN A 445 9.83 7.44 14.94
N ARG A 446 9.04 6.81 14.07
CA ARG A 446 8.02 5.84 14.48
C ARG A 446 7.76 4.78 13.43
N ILE A 447 7.50 3.56 13.90
CA ILE A 447 7.14 2.42 13.06
C ILE A 447 5.76 1.88 13.44
N ALA A 448 5.13 1.24 12.46
CA ALA A 448 3.81 0.63 12.61
C ALA A 448 3.82 -0.50 13.63
N PHE A 449 2.75 -0.54 14.47
CA PHE A 449 2.51 -1.58 15.46
C PHE A 449 1.00 -1.86 15.55
N ASN A 450 0.61 -3.13 15.66
CA ASN A 450 -0.79 -3.53 15.61
C ASN A 450 -1.56 -3.36 16.94
N GLY A 451 -0.89 -2.91 17.99
CA GLY A 451 -1.51 -2.62 19.27
C GLY A 451 -1.80 -3.83 20.15
N VAL A 452 -1.36 -5.04 19.78
CA VAL A 452 -1.54 -6.23 20.61
C VAL A 452 -0.72 -6.08 21.88
N LYS A 453 -1.38 -6.25 23.04
CA LYS A 453 -0.75 -6.25 24.36
C LYS A 453 -0.60 -7.69 24.82
N ARG A 454 0.64 -8.10 25.11
CA ARG A 454 0.98 -9.40 25.68
C ARG A 454 1.53 -9.22 27.09
N ASP A 455 1.31 -10.21 27.96
CA ASP A 455 1.77 -10.17 29.36
C ASP A 455 3.30 -10.25 29.48
N ASP A 456 3.96 -10.77 28.42
CA ASP A 456 5.40 -10.95 28.29
C ASP A 456 6.10 -9.89 27.43
N ASP A 457 5.37 -8.84 27.01
CA ASP A 457 5.99 -7.66 26.42
C ASP A 457 6.71 -6.88 27.56
N ASP A 458 7.88 -7.40 27.94
CA ASP A 458 8.83 -6.63 28.74
C ASP A 458 9.07 -5.29 28.04
N TYR A 459 8.61 -4.23 28.69
CA TYR A 459 8.93 -2.85 28.34
C TYR A 459 10.43 -2.61 28.62
N HIS A 460 11.30 -3.34 27.94
CA HIS A 460 12.68 -2.93 27.86
C HIS A 460 12.70 -1.65 27.02
N HIS A 461 12.68 -0.51 27.73
CA HIS A 461 13.24 0.71 27.18
C HIS A 461 14.57 0.31 26.53
N TYR A 462 14.63 0.33 25.21
CA TYR A 462 15.90 0.31 24.50
C TYR A 462 16.64 1.60 24.90
N SER A 463 17.40 1.53 25.98
CA SER A 463 18.52 2.42 26.14
C SER A 463 19.54 1.94 25.09
N TYR A 464 19.66 2.70 24.01
CA TYR A 464 20.78 2.51 23.09
C TYR A 464 22.05 2.38 23.93
N PRO A 465 22.90 1.36 23.75
CA PRO A 465 24.21 1.38 24.36
C PRO A 465 24.82 2.73 23.99
N ASN A 466 25.31 3.46 24.97
CA ASN A 466 26.05 4.69 24.74
C ASN A 466 27.20 4.35 23.78
N ILE A 467 26.98 4.58 22.49
CA ILE A 467 28.03 4.43 21.49
C ILE A 467 28.95 5.61 21.76
N THR A 468 30.00 5.34 22.48
CA THR A 468 31.08 6.32 22.72
C THR A 468 31.78 6.60 21.41
N ILE A 469 32.35 7.79 21.28
CA ILE A 469 33.17 8.19 20.11
C ILE A 469 34.24 7.12 19.82
N GLU A 470 34.76 6.44 20.85
CA GLU A 470 35.69 5.31 20.72
C GLU A 470 35.15 4.12 19.94
N HIS A 471 33.85 3.77 20.07
CA HIS A 471 33.24 2.71 19.25
C HIS A 471 33.16 3.10 17.78
N ILE A 472 32.86 4.37 17.52
CA ILE A 472 32.80 4.90 16.12
C ILE A 472 34.19 4.91 15.51
N LEU A 473 35.21 5.30 16.27
CA LEU A 473 36.59 5.32 15.79
C LEU A 473 37.12 3.90 15.55
N LYS A 474 36.75 2.92 16.37
CA LYS A 474 37.13 1.52 16.20
C LYS A 474 36.47 0.87 14.95
N GLU A 475 35.24 1.24 14.62
CA GLU A 475 34.60 0.83 13.36
C GLU A 475 35.25 1.51 12.17
N LEU A 476 35.65 2.76 12.27
CA LEU A 476 36.36 3.48 11.20
C LEU A 476 37.78 2.93 10.99
N ASP A 477 38.50 2.56 12.04
CA ASP A 477 39.83 1.95 11.95
C ASP A 477 39.81 0.52 11.37
N SER A 478 38.69 -0.20 11.53
CA SER A 478 38.48 -1.52 10.88
C SER A 478 38.19 -1.42 9.39
N TYR A 479 37.88 -0.22 8.89
CA TYR A 479 37.60 0.03 7.46
C TYR A 479 38.92 0.22 6.70
N ASN A 480 39.46 -0.89 6.17
CA ASN A 480 40.65 -0.87 5.36
C ASN A 480 40.34 -0.50 3.90
N PRO A 481 40.76 0.70 3.38
CA PRO A 481 40.40 1.15 2.04
C PRO A 481 41.09 0.38 0.92
N SER A 482 42.00 -0.56 1.22
CA SER A 482 42.79 -1.29 0.23
C SER A 482 42.04 -2.38 -0.56
N ASN A 483 40.78 -2.70 -0.19
CA ASN A 483 40.00 -3.75 -0.85
C ASN A 483 39.04 -3.23 -1.94
N TYR A 484 38.97 -1.93 -2.18
CA TYR A 484 38.15 -1.39 -3.27
C TYR A 484 39.02 -0.98 -4.46
N LYS A 485 38.93 -1.72 -5.56
CA LYS A 485 39.46 -1.27 -6.87
C LYS A 485 38.73 0.02 -7.26
N ARG A 486 39.49 1.09 -7.45
CA ARG A 486 39.02 2.38 -7.94
C ARG A 486 38.29 2.23 -9.26
N SER A 487 36.98 2.41 -9.27
CA SER A 487 36.26 2.86 -10.46
C SER A 487 36.22 4.39 -10.40
N THR A 488 36.84 5.01 -11.35
CA THR A 488 36.87 6.46 -11.55
C THR A 488 35.47 6.94 -11.90
N LEU A 489 34.78 7.60 -10.97
CA LEU A 489 33.62 8.42 -11.24
C LEU A 489 34.11 9.84 -11.55
N SER A 490 33.97 10.24 -12.80
CA SER A 490 34.10 11.64 -13.21
C SER A 490 32.79 12.37 -12.86
N LEU A 491 32.84 13.28 -11.89
CA LEU A 491 31.79 14.26 -11.64
C LEU A 491 31.90 15.35 -12.71
N THR A 492 30.88 15.45 -13.56
CA THR A 492 30.63 16.66 -14.35
C THR A 492 29.56 17.47 -13.65
N LEU A 493 29.94 18.60 -13.08
CA LEU A 493 29.03 19.64 -12.60
C LEU A 493 28.47 20.40 -13.80
N VAL A 494 27.15 20.40 -13.96
CA VAL A 494 26.41 21.46 -14.67
C VAL A 494 25.21 21.83 -13.77
#